data_814951bf7b6c594a948e6cb7fc6879ec
#
_entry.id   814951bf7b6c594a948e6cb7fc6879ec
#
_cell.length_a   1.000
_cell.length_b   1.000
_cell.length_c   1.000
_cell.angle_alpha   90.00
_cell.angle_beta   90.00
_cell.angle_gamma   90.00
#
_symmetry.space_group_name_H-M   'P 1'
#
loop_
_entity.id
_entity.type
_entity.pdbx_description
1 polymer ?
#
loop_
_entity_poly.entity_id
_entity_poly.type
_entity_poly.pdbx_seq_one_letter_code
_entity_poly.pdbx_strand_id
1 'polypeptide(L)'
;MYANRISIIGFLGQNASSYTANNSSFTVLSLATKSSYKDKKSGEYVSHTEWHQIVVWGKLGEFASSLKKGTHLLIEGELRSREYTDKKNSDVKRRVWEVRATSILKLDRAEQAPPEDQLDAGPAEDEVPF
;
A
#
# COMPACT_ATOMS: atom_id res chain seq x y z
N MET A 1 10.51 10.60 24.57
CA MET A 1 9.30 10.44 23.73
C MET A 1 9.67 9.83 22.39
N TYR A 2 8.83 8.93 21.90
CA TYR A 2 9.05 8.31 20.59
C TYR A 2 7.81 8.44 19.74
N ALA A 3 7.99 8.53 18.42
CA ALA A 3 6.88 8.56 17.50
C ALA A 3 7.22 7.69 16.28
N ASN A 4 6.30 6.83 15.90
CA ASN A 4 6.46 5.99 14.71
C ASN A 4 5.11 5.97 14.02
N ARG A 5 4.93 6.87 13.08
CA ARG A 5 3.67 7.02 12.37
C ARG A 5 3.92 7.20 10.89
N ILE A 6 3.11 6.52 10.10
CA ILE A 6 3.19 6.67 8.67
C ILE A 6 1.78 6.76 8.13
N SER A 7 1.58 7.62 7.15
CA SER A 7 0.29 7.85 6.54
C SER A 7 0.49 7.77 5.04
N ILE A 8 -0.25 6.88 4.38
CA ILE A 8 -0.07 6.65 2.96
C ILE A 8 -1.42 6.66 2.27
N ILE A 9 -1.51 7.35 1.14
CA ILE A 9 -2.70 7.33 0.30
C ILE A 9 -2.28 6.76 -1.05
N GLY A 10 -2.97 5.74 -1.51
CA GLY A 10 -2.64 5.12 -2.78
C GLY A 10 -3.69 4.14 -3.23
N PHE A 11 -3.33 3.33 -4.22
CA PHE A 11 -4.26 2.36 -4.81
C PHE A 11 -3.71 0.95 -4.65
N LEU A 12 -4.61 0.01 -4.37
CA LEU A 12 -4.20 -1.39 -4.29
C LEU A 12 -3.79 -1.91 -5.65
N GLY A 13 -2.63 -2.52 -5.70
CA GLY A 13 -2.11 -3.08 -6.94
C GLY A 13 -2.63 -4.48 -7.22
N GLN A 14 -3.21 -5.12 -6.22
CA GLN A 14 -3.78 -6.46 -6.36
C GLN A 14 -4.79 -6.68 -5.25
N ASN A 15 -5.56 -7.75 -5.36
CA ASN A 15 -6.52 -8.09 -4.32
C ASN A 15 -5.79 -8.41 -3.02
N ALA A 16 -6.43 -8.14 -1.90
CA ALA A 16 -5.86 -8.44 -0.60
C ALA A 16 -5.64 -9.95 -0.44
N SER A 17 -4.60 -10.32 0.28
CA SER A 17 -4.27 -11.71 0.56
C SER A 17 -4.32 -11.97 2.06
N SER A 18 -5.00 -13.02 2.45
CA SER A 18 -5.14 -13.35 3.87
C SER A 18 -4.31 -14.57 4.23
N TYR A 19 -3.74 -14.54 5.41
CA TYR A 19 -2.88 -15.61 5.91
C TYR A 19 -3.18 -15.88 7.38
N THR A 20 -2.75 -17.03 7.85
CA THR A 20 -2.88 -17.41 9.25
C THR A 20 -1.51 -17.83 9.77
N ALA A 21 -1.13 -17.31 10.92
CA ALA A 21 0.12 -17.68 11.58
C ALA A 21 -0.11 -17.70 13.09
N ASN A 22 0.30 -18.78 13.74
CA ASN A 22 0.20 -18.92 15.20
C ASN A 22 -1.22 -18.64 15.72
N ASN A 23 -2.22 -19.18 15.03
CA ASN A 23 -3.63 -19.00 15.37
C ASN A 23 -4.13 -17.57 15.23
N SER A 24 -3.36 -16.72 14.59
CA SER A 24 -3.78 -15.35 14.32
C SER A 24 -3.87 -15.13 12.81
N SER A 25 -4.87 -14.39 12.40
CA SER A 25 -5.05 -14.08 10.98
C SER A 25 -4.55 -12.68 10.68
N PHE A 26 -3.95 -12.53 9.54
CA PHE A 26 -3.53 -11.22 9.07
C PHE A 26 -3.73 -11.12 7.57
N THR A 27 -3.84 -9.90 7.08
CA THR A 27 -4.05 -9.62 5.66
C THR A 27 -2.90 -8.76 5.18
N VAL A 28 -2.42 -9.06 3.98
CA VAL A 28 -1.34 -8.30 3.36
C VAL A 28 -1.90 -7.53 2.18
N LEU A 29 -1.59 -6.24 2.13
CA LEU A 29 -2.00 -5.37 1.04
C LEU A 29 -0.75 -4.83 0.36
N SER A 30 -0.83 -4.68 -0.95
CA SER A 30 0.23 -4.04 -1.73
C SER A 30 -0.31 -2.74 -2.25
N LEU A 31 0.14 -1.63 -1.68
CA LEU A 31 -0.37 -0.31 -1.99
C LEU A 31 0.64 0.49 -2.80
N ALA A 32 0.20 1.03 -3.90
CA ALA A 32 1.06 1.81 -4.78
C ALA A 32 0.87 3.30 -4.56
N THR A 33 1.98 4.00 -4.42
CA THR A 33 1.97 5.47 -4.44
C THR A 33 2.83 5.91 -5.60
N LYS A 34 2.44 7.00 -6.23
CA LYS A 34 3.19 7.53 -7.36
C LYS A 34 3.70 8.92 -7.06
N SER A 35 4.87 9.20 -7.56
CA SER A 35 5.42 10.53 -7.55
C SER A 35 6.05 10.79 -8.90
N SER A 36 6.19 12.05 -9.26
CA SER A 36 6.83 12.39 -10.52
C SER A 36 7.79 13.55 -10.30
N TYR A 37 8.81 13.61 -11.10
CA TYR A 37 9.74 14.72 -11.06
C TYR A 37 10.17 15.03 -12.48
N LYS A 38 10.68 16.25 -12.68
CA LYS A 38 11.15 16.66 -13.99
C LYS A 38 12.63 16.36 -14.10
N ASP A 39 13.00 15.60 -15.12
CA ASP A 39 14.40 15.30 -15.36
C ASP A 39 15.07 16.55 -15.90
N LYS A 40 16.14 16.98 -15.25
CA LYS A 40 16.86 18.18 -15.62
C LYS A 40 17.55 18.05 -16.97
N LYS A 41 17.92 16.85 -17.36
CA LYS A 41 18.61 16.66 -18.63
C LYS A 41 17.69 16.63 -19.83
N SER A 42 16.57 15.92 -19.72
CA SER A 42 15.66 15.78 -20.84
C SER A 42 14.52 16.75 -20.81
N GLY A 43 14.23 17.35 -19.66
CA GLY A 43 13.08 18.23 -19.51
C GLY A 43 11.77 17.48 -19.41
N GLU A 44 11.81 16.15 -19.43
CA GLU A 44 10.60 15.36 -19.38
C GLU A 44 10.28 14.93 -17.95
N TYR A 45 9.01 14.64 -17.68
CA TYR A 45 8.60 14.17 -16.39
C TYR A 45 8.82 12.66 -16.29
N VAL A 46 9.40 12.25 -15.17
CA VAL A 46 9.64 10.84 -14.89
C VAL A 46 8.77 10.46 -13.71
N SER A 47 7.98 9.40 -13.85
CA SER A 47 7.14 8.94 -12.74
C SER A 47 7.82 7.78 -12.04
N HIS A 48 7.58 7.69 -10.75
CA HIS A 48 8.11 6.63 -9.92
C HIS A 48 6.98 6.05 -9.08
N THR A 49 6.87 4.74 -9.07
CA THR A 49 5.88 4.05 -8.27
C THR A 49 6.58 3.35 -7.13
N GLU A 50 6.11 3.62 -5.90
CA GLU A 50 6.61 2.93 -4.75
C GLU A 50 5.57 1.94 -4.29
N TRP A 51 5.98 0.72 -4.03
CA TRP A 51 5.08 -0.33 -3.57
C TRP A 51 5.28 -0.54 -2.08
N HIS A 52 4.20 -0.36 -1.34
CA HIS A 52 4.25 -0.50 0.11
C HIS A 52 3.57 -1.79 0.53
N GLN A 53 4.26 -2.57 1.33
CA GLN A 53 3.67 -3.78 1.89
C GLN A 53 3.01 -3.42 3.21
N ILE A 54 1.72 -3.67 3.29
CA ILE A 54 0.92 -3.32 4.45
C ILE A 54 0.44 -4.61 5.11
N VAL A 55 0.63 -4.72 6.40
CA VAL A 55 0.18 -5.89 7.15
C VAL A 55 -0.90 -5.45 8.12
N VAL A 56 -2.02 -6.16 8.11
CA VAL A 56 -3.19 -5.78 8.90
C VAL A 56 -3.62 -6.98 9.74
N TRP A 57 -3.63 -6.81 11.04
CA TRP A 57 -3.99 -7.89 11.96
C TRP A 57 -5.39 -7.70 12.54
N GLY A 58 -5.99 -8.79 12.98
CA GLY A 58 -7.23 -8.77 13.74
C GLY A 58 -8.46 -8.38 12.92
N LYS A 59 -9.37 -7.68 13.56
CA LYS A 59 -10.62 -7.28 12.89
C LYS A 59 -10.42 -6.35 11.72
N LEU A 60 -9.44 -5.48 11.83
CA LEU A 60 -9.12 -4.61 10.71
C LEU A 60 -8.64 -5.44 9.53
N GLY A 61 -7.93 -6.53 9.80
CA GLY A 61 -7.50 -7.45 8.76
C GLY A 61 -8.67 -8.14 8.08
N GLU A 62 -9.73 -8.44 8.83
CA GLU A 62 -10.92 -9.04 8.25
C GLU A 62 -11.58 -8.07 7.27
N PHE A 63 -11.67 -6.81 7.66
CA PHE A 63 -12.18 -5.78 6.75
C PHE A 63 -11.29 -5.68 5.52
N ALA A 64 -9.98 -5.66 5.74
CA ALA A 64 -9.03 -5.52 4.65
C ALA A 64 -9.05 -6.69 3.68
N SER A 65 -9.44 -7.87 4.16
CA SER A 65 -9.41 -9.07 3.33
C SER A 65 -10.35 -9.00 2.13
N SER A 66 -11.35 -8.13 2.19
CA SER A 66 -12.31 -8.00 1.10
C SER A 66 -11.92 -6.92 0.09
N LEU A 67 -10.82 -6.23 0.32
CA LEU A 67 -10.41 -5.14 -0.56
C LEU A 67 -9.86 -5.68 -1.88
N LYS A 68 -10.20 -5.01 -2.96
CA LYS A 68 -9.87 -5.45 -4.30
C LYS A 68 -8.86 -4.53 -4.98
N LYS A 69 -8.21 -5.07 -5.99
CA LYS A 69 -7.29 -4.30 -6.81
C LYS A 69 -7.98 -3.03 -7.30
N GLY A 70 -7.27 -1.93 -7.25
CA GLY A 70 -7.76 -0.64 -7.70
C GLY A 70 -8.44 0.20 -6.64
N THR A 71 -8.64 -0.35 -5.45
CA THR A 71 -9.29 0.41 -4.38
C THR A 71 -8.38 1.53 -3.90
N HIS A 72 -8.96 2.71 -3.70
CA HIS A 72 -8.23 3.88 -3.23
C HIS A 72 -8.34 3.94 -1.71
N LEU A 73 -7.20 3.95 -1.05
CA LEU A 73 -7.14 3.84 0.41
C LEU A 73 -6.25 4.88 1.06
N LEU A 74 -6.65 5.28 2.26
CA LEU A 74 -5.76 5.99 3.17
C LEU A 74 -5.41 5.00 4.27
N ILE A 75 -4.14 4.74 4.46
CA ILE A 75 -3.68 3.81 5.47
C ILE A 75 -2.78 4.55 6.45
N GLU A 76 -3.08 4.38 7.72
CA GLU A 76 -2.23 4.92 8.77
C GLU A 76 -1.74 3.77 9.63
N GLY A 77 -0.52 3.87 10.09
CA GLY A 77 0.06 2.83 10.91
C GLY A 77 1.47 3.18 11.33
N GLU A 78 2.25 2.16 11.55
CA GLU A 78 3.63 2.35 11.96
C GLU A 78 4.55 1.53 11.07
N LEU A 79 5.78 1.98 10.95
CA LEU A 79 6.78 1.30 10.15
C LEU A 79 7.41 0.22 11.01
N ARG A 80 7.40 -1.00 10.53
CA ARG A 80 7.96 -2.15 11.22
C ARG A 80 8.91 -2.91 10.34
N SER A 81 9.88 -3.56 10.94
CA SER A 81 10.75 -4.45 10.20
C SER A 81 10.72 -5.83 10.86
N ARG A 82 10.99 -6.82 10.10
CA ARG A 82 11.13 -8.19 10.62
C ARG A 82 12.22 -8.91 9.84
N GLU A 83 12.79 -9.91 10.46
CA GLU A 83 13.80 -10.71 9.81
C GLU A 83 13.19 -12.03 9.37
N TYR A 84 13.66 -12.56 8.29
CA TYR A 84 13.27 -13.88 7.85
C TYR A 84 14.48 -14.57 7.24
N THR A 85 14.44 -15.89 7.24
CA THR A 85 15.51 -16.68 6.68
C THR A 85 15.32 -16.84 5.20
N ASP A 86 16.39 -16.61 4.41
CA ASP A 86 16.33 -16.76 2.97
C ASP A 86 16.05 -18.23 2.65
N LYS A 87 15.05 -18.48 1.81
CA LYS A 87 14.69 -19.85 1.43
C LYS A 87 15.79 -20.55 0.64
N LYS A 88 16.58 -19.80 -0.08
CA LYS A 88 17.66 -20.37 -0.90
C LYS A 88 18.94 -20.59 -0.13
N ASN A 89 19.14 -19.85 0.94
CA ASN A 89 20.35 -19.94 1.74
C ASN A 89 19.98 -19.70 3.20
N SER A 90 19.85 -20.79 3.95
CA SER A 90 19.40 -20.72 5.34
C SER A 90 20.37 -19.97 6.25
N ASP A 91 21.60 -19.73 5.80
CA ASP A 91 22.55 -18.98 6.61
C ASP A 91 22.37 -17.48 6.44
N VAL A 92 21.55 -17.06 5.49
CA VAL A 92 21.36 -15.65 5.22
C VAL A 92 20.04 -15.20 5.81
N LYS A 93 20.10 -14.20 6.67
CA LYS A 93 18.91 -13.59 7.22
C LYS A 93 18.68 -12.27 6.49
N ARG A 94 17.42 -12.02 6.15
CA ARG A 94 17.05 -10.80 5.45
C ARG A 94 16.07 -10.02 6.28
N ARG A 95 16.07 -8.71 6.09
CA ARG A 95 15.16 -7.82 6.80
C ARG A 95 14.20 -7.19 5.78
N VAL A 96 12.93 -7.20 6.12
CA VAL A 96 11.93 -6.56 5.30
C VAL A 96 11.23 -5.50 6.13
N TRP A 97 10.91 -4.37 5.49
CA TRP A 97 10.19 -3.28 6.12
C TRP A 97 8.75 -3.28 5.61
N GLU A 98 7.83 -3.06 6.52
CA GLU A 98 6.42 -3.05 6.17
C GLU A 98 5.67 -2.09 7.06
N VAL A 99 4.47 -1.73 6.64
CA VAL A 99 3.61 -0.84 7.40
C VAL A 99 2.60 -1.71 8.13
N ARG A 100 2.57 -1.59 9.44
CA ARG A 100 1.56 -2.28 10.24
C ARG A 100 0.40 -1.32 10.41
N ALA A 101 -0.70 -1.60 9.72
CA ALA A 101 -1.82 -0.68 9.68
C ALA A 101 -2.59 -0.67 10.98
N THR A 102 -2.95 0.52 11.44
CA THR A 102 -3.82 0.69 12.58
C THR A 102 -5.15 1.28 12.16
N SER A 103 -5.21 1.85 10.96
CA SER A 103 -6.43 2.46 10.43
C SER A 103 -6.43 2.37 8.92
N ILE A 104 -7.57 2.04 8.36
CA ILE A 104 -7.75 1.99 6.91
C ILE A 104 -9.05 2.70 6.57
N LEU A 105 -8.95 3.69 5.69
CA LEU A 105 -10.13 4.41 5.22
C LEU A 105 -10.25 4.24 3.72
N LYS A 106 -11.39 3.76 3.28
CA LYS A 106 -11.64 3.58 1.87
C LYS A 106 -12.10 4.91 1.30
N LEU A 107 -11.38 5.42 0.32
CA LEU A 107 -11.65 6.72 -0.25
C LEU A 107 -12.59 6.66 -1.46
N ASP A 108 -12.79 5.47 -2.02
CA ASP A 108 -13.70 5.32 -3.13
C ASP A 108 -15.14 5.38 -2.65
N ARG A 109 -15.98 5.96 -3.43
CA ARG A 109 -17.40 5.98 -3.14
C ARG A 109 -18.06 4.84 -3.89
N ALA A 110 -18.44 3.81 -3.18
CA ALA A 110 -18.98 2.61 -3.82
C ALA A 110 -20.22 2.89 -4.67
N GLU A 111 -21.12 3.74 -4.20
CA GLU A 111 -22.33 4.05 -4.94
C GLU A 111 -22.11 5.09 -6.01
N GLN A 112 -20.95 5.66 -6.07
CA GLN A 112 -20.62 6.71 -7.02
C GLN A 112 -19.33 6.39 -7.75
N ALA A 113 -19.14 5.11 -8.04
CA ALA A 113 -17.97 4.73 -8.80
C ALA A 113 -17.96 5.53 -10.10
N PRO A 114 -16.92 6.27 -10.40
CA PRO A 114 -16.91 7.10 -11.59
C PRO A 114 -16.92 6.24 -12.84
N PRO A 115 -17.49 6.74 -13.94
CA PRO A 115 -17.41 6.06 -15.22
C PRO A 115 -15.94 5.90 -15.61
N GLU A 116 -15.68 4.96 -16.49
CA GLU A 116 -14.30 4.70 -16.89
C GLU A 116 -13.59 5.92 -17.42
N ASP A 117 -14.29 6.77 -18.14
CA ASP A 117 -13.68 7.97 -18.66
C ASP A 117 -13.24 8.91 -17.55
N GLN A 118 -13.95 8.93 -16.44
CA GLN A 118 -13.53 9.72 -15.30
C GLN A 118 -12.35 9.05 -14.59
N LEU A 119 -12.29 7.73 -14.64
CA LEU A 119 -11.15 7.05 -14.09
C LEU A 119 -9.92 7.32 -14.93
N ASP A 120 -10.09 7.47 -16.23
CA ASP A 120 -8.97 7.81 -17.08
C ASP A 120 -8.48 9.22 -16.80
N ALA A 121 -9.37 10.09 -16.38
CA ALA A 121 -8.96 11.44 -16.01
C ALA A 121 -8.27 11.44 -14.66
N GLY A 122 -8.61 10.49 -13.81
CA GLY A 122 -8.00 10.39 -12.50
C GLY A 122 -6.49 10.31 -12.52
N PRO A 123 -5.89 9.53 -13.41
CA PRO A 123 -4.44 9.49 -13.48
C PRO A 123 -3.78 10.82 -13.69
N ALA A 124 -4.44 11.69 -14.44
CA ALA A 124 -3.88 13.02 -14.65
C ALA A 124 -3.91 13.81 -13.35
N GLU A 125 -4.90 13.58 -12.53
CA GLU A 125 -4.95 14.23 -11.24
C GLU A 125 -3.92 13.65 -10.30
N ASP A 126 -3.64 12.38 -10.46
CA ASP A 126 -2.61 11.76 -9.65
C ASP A 126 -1.26 12.39 -9.88
N GLU A 127 -1.12 13.03 -11.00
CA GLU A 127 0.14 13.66 -11.30
C GLU A 127 0.28 14.98 -10.62
N VAL A 128 -0.74 15.40 -10.02
CA VAL A 128 -0.65 16.61 -9.33
C VAL A 128 -0.11 16.36 -8.01
N PRO A 129 0.95 16.47 -7.84
CA PRO A 129 1.41 16.10 -6.69
C PRO A 129 1.55 16.96 -5.81
N PHE A 130 1.60 16.83 -5.14
CA PHE A 130 2.20 17.02 -4.12
C PHE A 130 3.57 17.63 -4.15
#